data_4f240e06a5d39008b3fd5b165d42b84d
#
_entry.id   4f240e06a5d39008b3fd5b165d42b84d
#
_cell.length_a   1.000
_cell.length_b   1.000
_cell.length_c   1.000
_cell.angle_alpha   90.00
_cell.angle_beta   90.00
_cell.angle_gamma   90.00
#
_symmetry.space_group_name_H-M   'P 1'
#
loop_
_entity.id
_entity.type
_entity.pdbx_description
1 polymer ?
#
loop_
_entity_poly.entity_id
_entity_poly.type
_entity_poly.pdbx_seq_one_letter_code
_entity_poly.pdbx_strand_id
1 'polypeptide(L)'
;DEPTTALDVTTQVEVLTAMKKIVEEFDTAAIYITHDLAVVAQMADVIKVLRFGSEVEEAETRKMLTAPKEEYTKSLWSVRSLEKKPVKVQKPILEIKNIDAAYGKFKVLHDVNISVPRGSTVAVVGESGSGKSTTARVITGLLPQSSGAVEFDGKPLPTRLENRTKEQKRIIQMIYQMADTAMNPRQTVREIIGRPLEFYLGLKGEEKERRILELLDMIELDGQFIDRLPSELSGGQKQRICIARALAADPEFIICDEVTSALDQIVQEGILKLLMRLQKDLNLTYLFITHDISTVRAISDQVVVMNLGEVVE
;
A
#
# COMPACT_ATOMS: atom_id res chain seq x y z
N ASP A 1 5.95 19.84 -12.65
CA ASP A 1 4.79 19.08 -12.26
C ASP A 1 5.24 17.74 -11.70
N GLU A 2 5.01 17.50 -10.42
CA GLU A 2 5.33 16.27 -9.67
C GLU A 2 6.70 15.61 -10.01
N PRO A 3 7.83 16.35 -10.04
CA PRO A 3 9.10 15.81 -10.53
C PRO A 3 9.73 14.76 -9.60
N THR A 4 9.17 14.56 -8.41
CA THR A 4 9.67 13.60 -7.42
C THR A 4 8.67 12.46 -7.14
N THR A 5 7.56 12.39 -7.86
CA THR A 5 6.59 11.29 -7.75
C THR A 5 7.24 9.96 -8.12
N ALA A 6 7.02 8.95 -7.31
CA ALA A 6 7.61 7.61 -7.43
C ALA A 6 9.13 7.50 -7.16
N LEU A 7 9.78 8.55 -6.63
CA LEU A 7 11.13 8.45 -6.11
C LEU A 7 11.11 8.00 -4.65
N ASP A 8 12.11 7.22 -4.26
CA ASP A 8 12.36 6.96 -2.84
C ASP A 8 12.85 8.22 -2.11
N VAL A 9 12.75 8.24 -0.79
CA VAL A 9 13.02 9.42 0.03
C VAL A 9 14.44 9.97 -0.16
N THR A 10 15.44 9.11 -0.33
CA THR A 10 16.84 9.53 -0.50
C THR A 10 17.02 10.23 -1.82
N THR A 11 16.60 9.64 -2.93
CA THR A 11 16.64 10.23 -4.26
C THR A 11 15.79 11.50 -4.35
N GLN A 12 14.62 11.52 -3.67
CA GLN A 12 13.76 12.71 -3.61
C GLN A 12 14.51 13.90 -2.99
N VAL A 13 15.19 13.70 -1.85
CA VAL A 13 15.97 14.76 -1.18
C VAL A 13 17.10 15.28 -2.06
N GLU A 14 17.80 14.40 -2.76
CA GLU A 14 18.87 14.80 -3.69
C GLU A 14 18.34 15.68 -4.83
N VAL A 15 17.24 15.26 -5.47
CA VAL A 15 16.60 16.04 -6.54
C VAL A 15 16.11 17.38 -6.06
N LEU A 16 15.42 17.42 -4.90
CA LEU A 16 14.93 18.68 -4.32
C LEU A 16 16.08 19.65 -3.96
N THR A 17 17.17 19.11 -3.40
CA THR A 17 18.37 19.90 -3.08
C THR A 17 19.00 20.48 -4.33
N ALA A 18 19.11 19.69 -5.41
CA ALA A 18 19.62 20.18 -6.68
C ALA A 18 18.72 21.25 -7.30
N MET A 19 17.41 21.07 -7.27
CA MET A 19 16.44 22.06 -7.78
C MET A 19 16.51 23.38 -6.99
N LYS A 20 16.57 23.31 -5.66
CA LYS A 20 16.70 24.49 -4.81
C LYS A 20 17.98 25.28 -5.13
N LYS A 21 19.09 24.57 -5.28
CA LYS A 21 20.37 25.19 -5.67
C LYS A 21 20.29 25.89 -7.02
N ILE A 22 19.62 25.30 -8.03
CA ILE A 22 19.42 25.91 -9.34
C ILE A 22 18.59 27.20 -9.21
N VAL A 23 17.51 27.18 -8.46
CA VAL A 23 16.64 28.34 -8.23
C VAL A 23 17.44 29.49 -7.59
N GLU A 24 18.26 29.20 -6.59
CA GLU A 24 19.11 30.18 -5.89
C GLU A 24 20.25 30.69 -6.80
N GLU A 25 20.94 29.82 -7.54
CA GLU A 25 22.11 30.16 -8.36
C GLU A 25 21.75 31.00 -9.58
N PHE A 26 20.58 30.72 -10.19
CA PHE A 26 20.13 31.43 -11.40
C PHE A 26 19.09 32.52 -11.12
N ASP A 27 18.81 32.83 -9.87
CA ASP A 27 17.80 33.82 -9.45
C ASP A 27 16.48 33.66 -10.22
N THR A 28 16.00 32.42 -10.34
CA THR A 28 14.80 32.07 -11.10
C THR A 28 13.61 31.84 -10.20
N ALA A 29 12.41 32.22 -10.66
CA ALA A 29 11.17 31.83 -10.00
C ALA A 29 10.77 30.44 -10.44
N ALA A 30 10.26 29.63 -9.48
CA ALA A 30 9.80 28.27 -9.74
C ALA A 30 8.35 28.07 -9.26
N ILE A 31 7.52 27.42 -10.08
CA ILE A 31 6.22 26.91 -9.67
C ILE A 31 6.35 25.40 -9.52
N TYR A 32 6.11 24.90 -8.32
CA TYR A 32 6.18 23.49 -8.01
C TYR A 32 4.77 22.94 -7.77
N ILE A 33 4.34 21.98 -8.61
CA ILE A 33 3.04 21.33 -8.48
C ILE A 33 3.27 19.96 -7.86
N THR A 34 2.65 19.69 -6.74
CA THR A 34 2.72 18.40 -6.03
C THR A 34 1.58 18.23 -5.04
N HIS A 35 1.28 16.99 -4.72
CA HIS A 35 0.40 16.63 -3.61
C HIS A 35 1.20 16.28 -2.33
N ASP A 36 2.54 16.20 -2.41
CA ASP A 36 3.39 15.87 -1.27
C ASP A 36 3.73 17.11 -0.44
N LEU A 37 3.11 17.20 0.73
CA LEU A 37 3.30 18.31 1.67
C LEU A 37 4.70 18.36 2.28
N ALA A 38 5.43 17.24 2.35
CA ALA A 38 6.81 17.23 2.84
C ALA A 38 7.74 17.92 1.84
N VAL A 39 7.47 17.73 0.56
CA VAL A 39 8.18 18.42 -0.54
C VAL A 39 7.86 19.91 -0.51
N VAL A 40 6.58 20.27 -0.42
CA VAL A 40 6.15 21.69 -0.37
C VAL A 40 6.80 22.41 0.80
N ALA A 41 6.85 21.79 1.98
CA ALA A 41 7.45 22.35 3.18
C ALA A 41 8.94 22.71 3.02
N GLN A 42 9.65 22.02 2.14
CA GLN A 42 11.09 22.19 1.91
C GLN A 42 11.40 23.16 0.77
N MET A 43 10.50 23.29 -0.21
CA MET A 43 10.76 23.97 -1.47
C MET A 43 10.06 25.31 -1.61
N ALA A 44 8.86 25.48 -1.06
CA ALA A 44 8.00 26.60 -1.36
C ALA A 44 8.12 27.73 -0.32
N ASP A 45 8.12 28.98 -0.76
CA ASP A 45 7.97 30.17 0.09
C ASP A 45 6.49 30.44 0.38
N VAL A 46 5.64 30.25 -0.64
CA VAL A 46 4.19 30.42 -0.58
C VAL A 46 3.51 29.17 -1.10
N ILE A 47 2.46 28.74 -0.42
CA ILE A 47 1.64 27.61 -0.83
C ILE A 47 0.28 28.11 -1.29
N LYS A 48 -0.15 27.63 -2.46
CA LYS A 48 -1.49 27.83 -2.98
C LYS A 48 -2.19 26.49 -3.10
N VAL A 49 -3.29 26.33 -2.38
CA VAL A 49 -4.11 25.12 -2.39
C VAL A 49 -5.22 25.25 -3.44
N LEU A 50 -5.31 24.29 -4.33
CA LEU A 50 -6.31 24.25 -5.39
C LEU A 50 -7.27 23.07 -5.20
N ARG A 51 -8.55 23.29 -5.52
CA ARG A 51 -9.59 22.23 -5.55
C ARG A 51 -10.53 22.48 -6.72
N PHE A 52 -10.73 21.47 -7.56
CA PHE A 52 -11.61 21.57 -8.73
C PHE A 52 -11.34 22.80 -9.62
N GLY A 53 -10.06 23.13 -9.81
CA GLY A 53 -9.64 24.26 -10.62
C GLY A 53 -9.79 25.64 -9.95
N SER A 54 -10.27 25.70 -8.71
CA SER A 54 -10.42 26.94 -7.95
C SER A 54 -9.42 27.00 -6.80
N GLU A 55 -8.96 28.21 -6.49
CA GLU A 55 -8.14 28.49 -5.32
C GLU A 55 -8.98 28.34 -4.05
N VAL A 56 -8.46 27.60 -3.07
CA VAL A 56 -9.07 27.38 -1.76
C VAL A 56 -8.39 28.23 -0.70
N GLU A 57 -7.06 28.22 -0.68
CA GLU A 57 -6.28 28.96 0.32
C GLU A 57 -4.90 29.30 -0.23
N GLU A 58 -4.39 30.50 0.10
CA GLU A 58 -3.01 30.91 -0.16
C GLU A 58 -2.40 31.49 1.12
N ALA A 59 -1.20 31.05 1.46
CA ALA A 59 -0.43 31.57 2.58
C ALA A 59 1.05 31.25 2.45
N GLU A 60 1.89 32.00 3.21
CA GLU A 60 3.29 31.63 3.44
C GLU A 60 3.39 30.20 3.96
N THR A 61 4.40 29.46 3.52
CA THR A 61 4.58 28.02 3.82
C THR A 61 4.50 27.74 5.31
N ARG A 62 5.22 28.49 6.15
CA ARG A 62 5.20 28.26 7.59
C ARG A 62 3.80 28.39 8.19
N LYS A 63 3.06 29.41 7.76
CA LYS A 63 1.68 29.68 8.24
C LYS A 63 0.72 28.59 7.75
N MET A 64 0.83 28.20 6.48
CA MET A 64 0.02 27.14 5.89
C MET A 64 0.21 25.81 6.61
N LEU A 65 1.46 25.47 7.00
CA LEU A 65 1.79 24.22 7.68
C LEU A 65 1.36 24.18 9.16
N THR A 66 1.33 25.35 9.83
CA THR A 66 1.06 25.39 11.28
C THR A 66 -0.37 25.76 11.63
N ALA A 67 -1.03 26.55 10.79
CA ALA A 67 -2.37 27.09 11.07
C ALA A 67 -3.19 27.28 9.78
N PRO A 68 -3.48 26.19 9.02
CA PRO A 68 -4.36 26.26 7.87
C PRO A 68 -5.76 26.67 8.29
N LYS A 69 -6.43 27.50 7.50
CA LYS A 69 -7.75 28.04 7.83
C LYS A 69 -8.87 27.19 7.27
N GLU A 70 -8.74 26.79 5.99
CA GLU A 70 -9.79 26.11 5.28
C GLU A 70 -9.86 24.62 5.65
N GLU A 71 -11.09 24.08 5.78
CA GLU A 71 -11.30 22.69 6.15
C GLU A 71 -10.69 21.70 5.12
N TYR A 72 -10.74 22.06 3.84
CA TYR A 72 -10.09 21.26 2.81
C TYR A 72 -8.58 21.21 2.99
N THR A 73 -7.95 22.35 3.26
CA THR A 73 -6.52 22.44 3.55
C THR A 73 -6.17 21.60 4.78
N LYS A 74 -6.94 21.69 5.87
CA LYS A 74 -6.75 20.87 7.07
C LYS A 74 -6.85 19.38 6.76
N SER A 75 -7.76 18.97 5.88
CA SER A 75 -7.90 17.57 5.50
C SER A 75 -6.68 17.02 4.74
N LEU A 76 -5.95 17.84 4.00
CA LEU A 76 -4.69 17.43 3.36
C LEU A 76 -3.58 17.10 4.39
N TRP A 77 -3.67 17.65 5.60
CA TRP A 77 -2.72 17.36 6.69
C TRP A 77 -3.11 16.16 7.55
N SER A 78 -4.32 15.62 7.39
CA SER A 78 -4.92 14.67 8.32
C SER A 78 -4.20 13.30 8.36
N VAL A 79 -3.60 12.86 7.24
CA VAL A 79 -2.81 11.61 7.21
C VAL A 79 -1.69 11.62 8.26
N ARG A 80 -1.07 12.79 8.49
CA ARG A 80 0.02 12.94 9.49
C ARG A 80 -0.45 12.83 10.93
N SER A 81 -1.74 13.02 11.18
CA SER A 81 -2.34 12.93 12.53
C SER A 81 -2.88 11.54 12.86
N LEU A 82 -2.88 10.60 11.90
CA LEU A 82 -3.28 9.24 12.16
C LEU A 82 -2.19 8.53 12.99
N GLU A 83 -2.60 8.02 14.16
CA GLU A 83 -1.74 7.20 15.01
C GLU A 83 -2.47 5.90 15.34
N LYS A 84 -1.80 4.78 15.09
CA LYS A 84 -2.30 3.46 15.46
C LYS A 84 -2.02 3.21 16.96
N LYS A 85 -3.04 2.76 17.68
CA LYS A 85 -2.84 2.30 19.06
C LYS A 85 -2.11 0.96 19.05
N PRO A 86 -1.07 0.77 19.87
CA PRO A 86 -0.33 -0.47 19.95
C PRO A 86 -1.24 -1.67 20.21
N VAL A 87 -1.07 -2.74 19.46
CA VAL A 87 -1.77 -4.00 19.62
C VAL A 87 -0.94 -4.93 20.51
N LYS A 88 -1.57 -5.75 21.33
CA LYS A 88 -0.86 -6.78 22.11
C LYS A 88 -0.16 -7.73 21.14
N VAL A 89 1.14 -7.91 21.33
CA VAL A 89 1.94 -8.84 20.54
C VAL A 89 1.41 -10.24 20.71
N GLN A 90 1.00 -10.87 19.60
CA GLN A 90 0.56 -12.25 19.52
C GLN A 90 1.67 -13.13 18.93
N LYS A 91 1.42 -14.45 18.89
CA LYS A 91 2.32 -15.37 18.19
C LYS A 91 2.41 -15.00 16.70
N PRO A 92 3.58 -15.18 16.08
CA PRO A 92 3.70 -14.95 14.64
C PRO A 92 2.75 -15.83 13.83
N ILE A 93 2.08 -15.23 12.85
CA ILE A 93 1.32 -15.96 11.81
C ILE A 93 2.21 -16.28 10.62
N LEU A 94 3.16 -15.37 10.31
CA LEU A 94 4.12 -15.54 9.23
C LEU A 94 5.54 -15.35 9.79
N GLU A 95 6.43 -16.25 9.41
CA GLU A 95 7.86 -16.15 9.68
C GLU A 95 8.65 -16.41 8.40
N ILE A 96 9.57 -15.52 8.12
CA ILE A 96 10.58 -15.65 7.06
C ILE A 96 11.90 -15.93 7.75
N LYS A 97 12.54 -17.04 7.40
CA LYS A 97 13.75 -17.53 8.07
C LYS A 97 14.88 -17.75 7.08
N ASN A 98 15.95 -16.96 7.21
CA ASN A 98 17.19 -17.05 6.44
C ASN A 98 16.94 -17.14 4.92
N ILE A 99 16.07 -16.27 4.40
CA ILE A 99 15.67 -16.30 2.98
C ILE A 99 16.74 -15.67 2.10
N ASP A 100 17.23 -16.47 1.17
CA ASP A 100 17.91 -16.02 -0.04
C ASP A 100 17.00 -16.16 -1.25
N ALA A 101 17.01 -15.18 -2.14
CA ALA A 101 16.28 -15.27 -3.41
C ALA A 101 17.03 -14.56 -4.55
N ALA A 102 16.83 -15.03 -5.77
CA ALA A 102 17.52 -14.54 -6.95
C ALA A 102 16.61 -14.52 -8.19
N TYR A 103 16.85 -13.57 -9.07
CA TYR A 103 16.36 -13.56 -10.44
C TYR A 103 17.47 -14.09 -11.38
N GLY A 104 17.36 -15.33 -11.80
CA GLY A 104 18.40 -16.00 -12.56
C GLY A 104 19.71 -16.10 -11.76
N LYS A 105 20.76 -15.39 -12.18
CA LYS A 105 22.07 -15.38 -11.50
C LYS A 105 22.23 -14.24 -10.49
N PHE A 106 21.29 -13.28 -10.47
CA PHE A 106 21.38 -12.12 -9.60
C PHE A 106 20.67 -12.39 -8.28
N LYS A 107 21.43 -12.56 -7.21
CA LYS A 107 20.91 -12.66 -5.86
C LYS A 107 20.40 -11.28 -5.41
N VAL A 108 19.16 -11.21 -4.93
CA VAL A 108 18.47 -9.97 -4.56
C VAL A 108 18.10 -9.96 -3.08
N LEU A 109 17.86 -11.10 -2.47
CA LEU A 109 17.63 -11.21 -1.02
C LEU A 109 18.76 -12.00 -0.39
N HIS A 110 19.25 -11.52 0.75
CA HIS A 110 20.38 -12.04 1.48
C HIS A 110 19.99 -12.24 2.95
N ASP A 111 19.83 -13.49 3.36
CA ASP A 111 19.55 -13.90 4.75
C ASP A 111 18.40 -13.11 5.41
N VAL A 112 17.31 -12.88 4.67
CA VAL A 112 16.16 -12.09 5.15
C VAL A 112 15.42 -12.85 6.23
N ASN A 113 15.20 -12.17 7.37
CA ASN A 113 14.48 -12.69 8.52
C ASN A 113 13.39 -11.68 8.92
N ILE A 114 12.10 -12.07 8.86
CA ILE A 114 10.97 -11.22 9.24
C ILE A 114 9.94 -12.07 9.98
N SER A 115 9.41 -11.53 11.08
CA SER A 115 8.34 -12.14 11.85
C SER A 115 7.12 -11.21 11.88
N VAL A 116 5.94 -11.74 11.55
CA VAL A 116 4.70 -10.95 11.52
C VAL A 116 3.72 -11.52 12.54
N PRO A 117 3.50 -10.83 13.68
CA PRO A 117 2.53 -11.26 14.69
C PRO A 117 1.10 -11.23 14.14
N ARG A 118 0.27 -12.21 14.56
CA ARG A 118 -1.14 -12.29 14.16
C ARG A 118 -1.91 -11.03 14.59
N GLY A 119 -2.76 -10.51 13.72
CA GLY A 119 -3.59 -9.32 13.97
C GLY A 119 -2.83 -8.00 13.97
N SER A 120 -1.51 -8.02 13.66
CA SER A 120 -0.68 -6.82 13.57
C SER A 120 -0.42 -6.38 12.13
N THR A 121 0.14 -5.18 12.00
CA THR A 121 0.71 -4.68 10.75
C THR A 121 2.22 -4.53 10.92
N VAL A 122 2.99 -5.27 10.13
CA VAL A 122 4.44 -5.04 10.00
C VAL A 122 4.69 -4.25 8.73
N ALA A 123 5.27 -3.06 8.86
CA ALA A 123 5.69 -2.27 7.72
C ALA A 123 7.09 -2.70 7.27
N VAL A 124 7.29 -2.83 5.97
CA VAL A 124 8.60 -3.05 5.34
C VAL A 124 8.95 -1.81 4.54
N VAL A 125 10.01 -1.13 4.95
CA VAL A 125 10.48 0.12 4.33
C VAL A 125 11.90 -0.04 3.79
N GLY A 126 12.31 0.89 2.94
CA GLY A 126 13.66 0.92 2.35
C GLY A 126 13.65 1.58 0.98
N GLU A 127 14.83 1.84 0.43
CA GLU A 127 15.01 2.45 -0.88
C GLU A 127 14.42 1.60 -2.01
N SER A 128 14.24 2.22 -3.18
CA SER A 128 13.88 1.48 -4.39
C SER A 128 14.96 0.45 -4.70
N GLY A 129 14.54 -0.78 -5.01
CA GLY A 129 15.49 -1.87 -5.24
C GLY A 129 16.01 -2.58 -3.97
N SER A 130 15.63 -2.16 -2.74
CA SER A 130 16.08 -2.82 -1.50
C SER A 130 15.55 -4.24 -1.27
N GLY A 131 14.64 -4.75 -2.12
CA GLY A 131 14.14 -6.13 -2.03
C GLY A 131 12.73 -6.28 -1.48
N LYS A 132 12.01 -5.22 -1.11
CA LYS A 132 10.66 -5.26 -0.50
C LYS A 132 9.64 -6.06 -1.31
N SER A 133 9.41 -5.68 -2.57
CA SER A 133 8.46 -6.40 -3.44
C SER A 133 8.98 -7.81 -3.82
N THR A 134 10.31 -8.03 -3.81
CA THR A 134 10.88 -9.37 -3.97
C THR A 134 10.52 -10.25 -2.77
N THR A 135 10.60 -9.73 -1.56
CA THR A 135 10.16 -10.42 -0.33
C THR A 135 8.67 -10.80 -0.42
N ALA A 136 7.80 -9.88 -0.86
CA ALA A 136 6.39 -10.19 -1.11
C ALA A 136 6.19 -11.33 -2.10
N ARG A 137 6.95 -11.35 -3.20
CA ARG A 137 6.91 -12.44 -4.20
C ARG A 137 7.40 -13.77 -3.65
N VAL A 138 8.36 -13.77 -2.75
CA VAL A 138 8.82 -14.99 -2.07
C VAL A 138 7.72 -15.50 -1.13
N ILE A 139 7.13 -14.65 -0.31
CA ILE A 139 6.04 -15.02 0.60
C ILE A 139 4.87 -15.64 -0.18
N THR A 140 4.49 -15.04 -1.31
CA THR A 140 3.39 -15.54 -2.16
C THR A 140 3.76 -16.78 -2.96
N GLY A 141 5.05 -17.14 -3.06
CA GLY A 141 5.54 -18.28 -3.88
C GLY A 141 5.62 -17.96 -5.37
N LEU A 142 5.46 -16.69 -5.76
CA LEU A 142 5.65 -16.21 -7.13
C LEU A 142 7.13 -16.21 -7.54
N LEU A 143 8.03 -16.03 -6.56
CA LEU A 143 9.47 -16.20 -6.71
C LEU A 143 9.92 -17.28 -5.72
N PRO A 144 10.45 -18.40 -6.18
CA PRO A 144 10.98 -19.42 -5.28
C PRO A 144 12.27 -18.93 -4.61
N GLN A 145 12.38 -19.09 -3.29
CA GLN A 145 13.62 -18.83 -2.57
C GLN A 145 14.69 -19.88 -2.92
N SER A 146 15.96 -19.48 -2.85
CA SER A 146 17.13 -20.34 -3.05
C SER A 146 17.50 -21.10 -1.78
N SER A 147 17.31 -20.48 -0.62
CA SER A 147 17.52 -21.06 0.72
C SER A 147 16.52 -20.50 1.72
N GLY A 148 16.49 -21.06 2.92
CA GLY A 148 15.62 -20.67 4.01
C GLY A 148 14.20 -21.21 3.88
N ALA A 149 13.29 -20.72 4.72
CA ALA A 149 11.90 -21.15 4.77
C ALA A 149 10.95 -20.00 5.03
N VAL A 150 9.76 -20.05 4.38
CA VAL A 150 8.60 -19.25 4.74
C VAL A 150 7.64 -20.16 5.51
N GLU A 151 7.34 -19.80 6.74
CA GLU A 151 6.40 -20.56 7.59
C GLU A 151 5.12 -19.75 7.79
N PHE A 152 3.98 -20.41 7.70
CA PHE A 152 2.69 -19.85 8.04
C PHE A 152 2.04 -20.67 9.15
N ASP A 153 1.71 -20.01 10.23
CA ASP A 153 1.18 -20.64 11.46
C ASP A 153 2.06 -21.82 11.95
N GLY A 154 3.40 -21.59 11.91
CA GLY A 154 4.44 -22.57 12.30
C GLY A 154 4.63 -23.74 11.34
N LYS A 155 4.02 -23.71 10.14
CA LYS A 155 4.17 -24.76 9.12
C LYS A 155 4.87 -24.21 7.87
N PRO A 156 5.89 -24.90 7.34
CA PRO A 156 6.57 -24.43 6.14
C PRO A 156 5.64 -24.46 4.92
N LEU A 157 5.70 -23.39 4.14
CA LEU A 157 5.01 -23.29 2.86
C LEU A 157 5.88 -23.83 1.72
N PRO A 158 5.29 -24.51 0.73
CA PRO A 158 5.99 -24.83 -0.51
C PRO A 158 6.56 -23.57 -1.17
N THR A 159 7.81 -23.65 -1.65
CA THR A 159 8.54 -22.52 -2.24
C THR A 159 7.87 -21.96 -3.49
N ARG A 160 7.21 -22.82 -4.26
CA ARG A 160 6.53 -22.45 -5.51
C ARG A 160 5.03 -22.39 -5.31
N LEU A 161 4.38 -21.36 -5.86
CA LEU A 161 2.93 -21.18 -5.81
C LEU A 161 2.15 -22.38 -6.36
N GLU A 162 2.63 -23.00 -7.44
CA GLU A 162 2.01 -24.16 -8.07
C GLU A 162 1.86 -25.36 -7.12
N ASN A 163 2.83 -25.52 -6.19
CA ASN A 163 2.86 -26.62 -5.22
C ASN A 163 2.05 -26.34 -3.94
N ARG A 164 1.54 -25.11 -3.78
CA ARG A 164 0.70 -24.74 -2.65
C ARG A 164 -0.72 -25.27 -2.82
N THR A 165 -1.32 -25.72 -1.74
CA THR A 165 -2.72 -26.11 -1.72
C THR A 165 -3.63 -24.90 -2.03
N LYS A 166 -4.88 -25.16 -2.38
CA LYS A 166 -5.89 -24.12 -2.59
C LYS A 166 -6.07 -23.27 -1.33
N GLU A 167 -6.06 -23.92 -0.15
CA GLU A 167 -6.16 -23.25 1.14
C GLU A 167 -4.96 -22.34 1.41
N GLN A 168 -3.73 -22.80 1.19
CA GLN A 168 -2.53 -21.98 1.36
C GLN A 168 -2.50 -20.76 0.42
N LYS A 169 -3.12 -20.86 -0.76
CA LYS A 169 -3.29 -19.71 -1.67
C LYS A 169 -4.41 -18.78 -1.23
N ARG A 170 -5.47 -19.31 -0.60
CA ARG A 170 -6.62 -18.55 -0.09
C ARG A 170 -6.24 -17.64 1.06
N ILE A 171 -5.58 -18.18 2.07
CA ILE A 171 -5.28 -17.49 3.33
C ILE A 171 -4.23 -16.38 3.19
N ILE A 172 -3.42 -16.39 2.13
CA ILE A 172 -2.39 -15.36 1.84
C ILE A 172 -2.77 -14.65 0.55
N GLN A 173 -3.16 -13.40 0.65
CA GLN A 173 -3.52 -12.58 -0.50
C GLN A 173 -2.57 -11.38 -0.64
N MET A 174 -2.53 -10.80 -1.83
CA MET A 174 -1.69 -9.63 -2.13
C MET A 174 -2.49 -8.58 -2.87
N ILE A 175 -2.36 -7.33 -2.42
CA ILE A 175 -2.84 -6.14 -3.10
C ILE A 175 -1.61 -5.48 -3.74
N TYR A 176 -1.65 -5.34 -5.06
CA TYR A 176 -0.54 -4.84 -5.85
C TYR A 176 -0.53 -3.31 -5.89
N GLN A 177 0.65 -2.75 -6.13
CA GLN A 177 0.92 -1.31 -6.19
C GLN A 177 0.00 -0.56 -7.16
N MET A 178 -0.19 -1.06 -8.36
CA MET A 178 -0.98 -0.40 -9.41
C MET A 178 -2.32 -1.11 -9.62
N ALA A 179 -3.40 -0.51 -9.13
CA ALA A 179 -4.75 -1.04 -9.30
C ALA A 179 -5.12 -1.20 -10.78
N ASP A 180 -4.68 -0.29 -11.65
CA ASP A 180 -4.96 -0.32 -13.09
C ASP A 180 -4.40 -1.59 -13.77
N THR A 181 -3.20 -1.99 -13.44
CA THR A 181 -2.57 -3.19 -14.02
C THR A 181 -2.98 -4.48 -13.29
N ALA A 182 -3.47 -4.37 -12.07
CA ALA A 182 -3.89 -5.50 -11.26
C ALA A 182 -5.28 -6.03 -11.64
N MET A 183 -6.08 -5.28 -12.39
CA MET A 183 -7.41 -5.67 -12.84
C MET A 183 -7.45 -5.89 -14.35
N ASN A 184 -8.26 -6.86 -14.78
CA ASN A 184 -8.53 -7.02 -16.20
C ASN A 184 -9.52 -5.91 -16.65
N PRO A 185 -9.13 -5.02 -17.59
CA PRO A 185 -9.95 -3.87 -17.98
C PRO A 185 -11.27 -4.25 -18.71
N ARG A 186 -11.40 -5.52 -19.11
CA ARG A 186 -12.59 -6.06 -19.79
C ARG A 186 -13.58 -6.76 -18.85
N GLN A 187 -13.24 -6.86 -17.57
CA GLN A 187 -14.08 -7.50 -16.56
C GLN A 187 -14.82 -6.44 -15.73
N THR A 188 -16.07 -6.71 -15.44
CA THR A 188 -16.86 -5.89 -14.52
C THR A 188 -16.38 -6.11 -13.07
N VAL A 189 -16.76 -5.20 -12.17
CA VAL A 189 -16.52 -5.33 -10.72
C VAL A 189 -17.09 -6.65 -10.21
N ARG A 190 -18.27 -7.06 -10.67
CA ARG A 190 -18.89 -8.36 -10.40
C ARG A 190 -17.97 -9.53 -10.69
N GLU A 191 -17.33 -9.52 -11.86
CA GLU A 191 -16.42 -10.60 -12.28
C GLU A 191 -15.11 -10.56 -11.50
N ILE A 192 -14.55 -9.36 -11.25
CA ILE A 192 -13.30 -9.17 -10.52
C ILE A 192 -13.40 -9.68 -9.08
N ILE A 193 -14.48 -9.31 -8.36
CA ILE A 193 -14.72 -9.74 -6.97
C ILE A 193 -15.28 -11.16 -6.95
N GLY A 194 -16.13 -11.52 -7.90
CA GLY A 194 -16.80 -12.82 -7.95
C GLY A 194 -15.86 -13.99 -8.24
N ARG A 195 -14.77 -13.77 -8.97
CA ARG A 195 -13.82 -14.85 -9.33
C ARG A 195 -13.14 -15.51 -8.11
N PRO A 196 -12.57 -14.78 -7.14
CA PRO A 196 -12.05 -15.40 -5.91
C PRO A 196 -13.11 -16.13 -5.09
N LEU A 197 -14.34 -15.58 -4.98
CA LEU A 197 -15.45 -16.21 -4.28
C LEU A 197 -15.79 -17.58 -4.88
N GLU A 198 -15.86 -17.65 -6.19
CA GLU A 198 -16.13 -18.91 -6.89
C GLU A 198 -14.95 -19.86 -6.81
N PHE A 199 -13.74 -19.38 -7.07
CA PHE A 199 -12.54 -20.19 -7.09
C PHE A 199 -12.18 -20.74 -5.70
N TYR A 200 -12.13 -19.92 -4.67
CA TYR A 200 -11.69 -20.32 -3.34
C TYR A 200 -12.81 -20.93 -2.51
N LEU A 201 -13.99 -20.29 -2.50
CA LEU A 201 -15.10 -20.65 -1.61
C LEU A 201 -16.19 -21.47 -2.29
N GLY A 202 -16.17 -21.58 -3.63
CA GLY A 202 -17.15 -22.35 -4.41
C GLY A 202 -18.54 -21.67 -4.51
N LEU A 203 -18.65 -20.38 -4.12
CA LEU A 203 -19.90 -19.65 -4.14
C LEU A 203 -20.40 -19.42 -5.57
N LYS A 204 -21.72 -19.61 -5.79
CA LYS A 204 -22.38 -19.44 -7.12
C LYS A 204 -23.75 -18.77 -6.97
N GLY A 205 -24.28 -18.30 -8.10
CA GLY A 205 -25.65 -17.74 -8.15
C GLY A 205 -25.88 -16.61 -7.16
N GLU A 206 -27.03 -16.63 -6.53
CA GLU A 206 -27.50 -15.58 -5.60
C GLU A 206 -26.58 -15.43 -4.35
N GLU A 207 -26.00 -16.52 -3.87
CA GLU A 207 -25.10 -16.48 -2.73
C GLU A 207 -23.79 -15.69 -3.06
N LYS A 208 -23.24 -15.93 -4.25
CA LYS A 208 -22.08 -15.16 -4.75
C LYS A 208 -22.44 -13.69 -4.92
N GLU A 209 -23.61 -13.40 -5.47
CA GLU A 209 -24.09 -12.03 -5.68
C GLU A 209 -24.22 -11.28 -4.36
N ARG A 210 -24.90 -11.88 -3.40
CA ARG A 210 -25.05 -11.30 -2.05
C ARG A 210 -23.68 -11.01 -1.42
N ARG A 211 -22.74 -11.94 -1.54
CA ARG A 211 -21.39 -11.76 -0.98
C ARG A 211 -20.60 -10.65 -1.67
N ILE A 212 -20.78 -10.45 -2.99
CA ILE A 212 -20.19 -9.32 -3.72
C ILE A 212 -20.73 -7.99 -3.18
N LEU A 213 -22.04 -7.88 -2.99
CA LEU A 213 -22.67 -6.65 -2.45
C LEU A 213 -22.21 -6.37 -1.01
N GLU A 214 -22.08 -7.39 -0.16
CA GLU A 214 -21.50 -7.24 1.18
C GLU A 214 -20.06 -6.72 1.12
N LEU A 215 -19.24 -7.23 0.21
CA LEU A 215 -17.85 -6.79 0.03
C LEU A 215 -17.78 -5.35 -0.50
N LEU A 216 -18.70 -4.95 -1.38
CA LEU A 216 -18.80 -3.55 -1.84
C LEU A 216 -19.12 -2.61 -0.68
N ASP A 217 -20.09 -2.96 0.16
CA ASP A 217 -20.43 -2.20 1.37
C ASP A 217 -19.23 -2.11 2.33
N MET A 218 -18.53 -3.22 2.57
CA MET A 218 -17.33 -3.25 3.43
C MET A 218 -16.23 -2.30 2.96
N ILE A 219 -16.10 -2.09 1.65
CA ILE A 219 -15.12 -1.15 1.07
C ILE A 219 -15.71 0.25 0.80
N GLU A 220 -16.88 0.54 1.33
CA GLU A 220 -17.58 1.83 1.23
C GLU A 220 -17.86 2.23 -0.23
N LEU A 221 -18.28 1.28 -1.05
CA LEU A 221 -18.80 1.49 -2.41
C LEU A 221 -20.24 1.02 -2.50
N ASP A 222 -21.08 1.84 -3.16
CA ASP A 222 -22.47 1.50 -3.42
C ASP A 222 -22.61 0.28 -4.35
N GLY A 223 -23.67 -0.53 -4.16
CA GLY A 223 -23.94 -1.69 -4.99
C GLY A 223 -24.09 -1.40 -6.48
N GLN A 224 -24.43 -0.17 -6.87
CA GLN A 224 -24.49 0.26 -8.29
C GLN A 224 -23.16 0.13 -9.04
N PHE A 225 -22.03 0.02 -8.32
CA PHE A 225 -20.72 -0.17 -8.95
C PHE A 225 -20.51 -1.58 -9.50
N ILE A 226 -21.38 -2.52 -9.17
CA ILE A 226 -21.18 -3.96 -9.44
C ILE A 226 -20.99 -4.30 -10.93
N ASP A 227 -21.66 -3.58 -11.83
CA ASP A 227 -21.59 -3.80 -13.27
C ASP A 227 -20.66 -2.84 -14.02
N ARG A 228 -19.95 -1.96 -13.31
CA ARG A 228 -18.97 -1.04 -13.90
C ARG A 228 -17.69 -1.73 -14.32
N LEU A 229 -17.07 -1.19 -15.36
CA LEU A 229 -15.73 -1.55 -15.81
C LEU A 229 -14.66 -0.71 -15.08
N PRO A 230 -13.40 -1.18 -14.97
CA PRO A 230 -12.32 -0.41 -14.39
C PRO A 230 -12.13 0.99 -14.99
N SER A 231 -12.37 1.17 -16.29
CA SER A 231 -12.28 2.47 -16.97
C SER A 231 -13.29 3.52 -16.47
N GLU A 232 -14.35 3.08 -15.80
CA GLU A 232 -15.42 3.94 -15.27
C GLU A 232 -15.20 4.29 -13.78
N LEU A 233 -14.07 3.88 -13.21
CA LEU A 233 -13.73 4.03 -11.79
C LEU A 233 -12.59 5.04 -11.59
N SER A 234 -12.68 5.84 -10.52
CA SER A 234 -11.54 6.65 -10.07
C SER A 234 -10.41 5.79 -9.49
N GLY A 235 -9.20 6.34 -9.34
CA GLY A 235 -8.05 5.62 -8.76
C GLY A 235 -8.36 5.04 -7.38
N GLY A 236 -8.97 5.82 -6.49
CA GLY A 236 -9.38 5.35 -5.16
C GLY A 236 -10.46 4.28 -5.19
N GLN A 237 -11.42 4.34 -6.13
CA GLN A 237 -12.43 3.29 -6.32
C GLN A 237 -11.79 2.00 -6.83
N LYS A 238 -10.87 2.07 -7.79
CA LYS A 238 -10.10 0.91 -8.27
C LYS A 238 -9.33 0.25 -7.13
N GLN A 239 -8.68 1.05 -6.29
CA GLN A 239 -7.94 0.53 -5.14
C GLN A 239 -8.86 -0.19 -4.15
N ARG A 240 -10.05 0.38 -3.85
CA ARG A 240 -11.08 -0.27 -3.03
C ARG A 240 -11.53 -1.61 -3.63
N ILE A 241 -11.73 -1.69 -4.95
CA ILE A 241 -12.06 -2.96 -5.63
C ILE A 241 -10.93 -3.99 -5.51
N CYS A 242 -9.65 -3.57 -5.60
CA CYS A 242 -8.52 -4.47 -5.36
C CYS A 242 -8.51 -5.02 -3.93
N ILE A 243 -8.87 -4.20 -2.93
CA ILE A 243 -9.04 -4.63 -1.54
C ILE A 243 -10.19 -5.64 -1.43
N ALA A 244 -11.37 -5.35 -2.01
CA ALA A 244 -12.50 -6.28 -2.01
C ALA A 244 -12.16 -7.62 -2.68
N ARG A 245 -11.42 -7.59 -3.78
CA ARG A 245 -10.95 -8.80 -4.46
C ARG A 245 -10.06 -9.66 -3.56
N ALA A 246 -9.18 -9.05 -2.79
CA ALA A 246 -8.35 -9.77 -1.82
C ALA A 246 -9.22 -10.35 -0.69
N LEU A 247 -10.15 -9.57 -0.14
CA LEU A 247 -11.09 -10.01 0.91
C LEU A 247 -12.02 -11.12 0.45
N ALA A 248 -12.36 -11.16 -0.84
CA ALA A 248 -13.23 -12.20 -1.43
C ALA A 248 -12.66 -13.63 -1.30
N ALA A 249 -11.36 -13.76 -1.06
CA ALA A 249 -10.74 -15.04 -0.74
C ALA A 249 -10.90 -15.43 0.75
N ASP A 250 -11.45 -14.57 1.59
CA ASP A 250 -11.50 -14.74 3.06
C ASP A 250 -10.11 -15.02 3.66
N PRO A 251 -9.14 -14.09 3.49
CA PRO A 251 -7.74 -14.28 3.88
C PRO A 251 -7.53 -14.10 5.38
N GLU A 252 -6.42 -14.65 5.90
CA GLU A 252 -5.90 -14.34 7.24
C GLU A 252 -4.74 -13.33 7.18
N PHE A 253 -4.06 -13.27 6.04
CA PHE A 253 -2.87 -12.47 5.83
C PHE A 253 -2.93 -11.76 4.47
N ILE A 254 -2.69 -10.46 4.48
CA ILE A 254 -2.67 -9.65 3.26
C ILE A 254 -1.34 -8.89 3.16
N ILE A 255 -0.69 -9.03 2.02
CA ILE A 255 0.46 -8.21 1.64
C ILE A 255 -0.07 -6.99 0.89
N CYS A 256 0.24 -5.80 1.40
CA CYS A 256 -0.08 -4.52 0.79
C CYS A 256 1.20 -3.94 0.17
N ASP A 257 1.37 -4.10 -1.15
CA ASP A 257 2.57 -3.62 -1.84
C ASP A 257 2.30 -2.23 -2.43
N GLU A 258 2.76 -1.20 -1.73
CA GLU A 258 2.63 0.22 -2.08
C GLU A 258 1.19 0.65 -2.45
N VAL A 259 0.20 0.16 -1.72
CA VAL A 259 -1.23 0.31 -2.04
C VAL A 259 -1.76 1.74 -2.03
N THR A 260 -0.99 2.70 -1.56
CA THR A 260 -1.38 4.12 -1.47
C THR A 260 -0.48 5.07 -2.27
N SER A 261 0.62 4.59 -2.87
CA SER A 261 1.65 5.43 -3.49
C SER A 261 1.18 6.25 -4.71
N ALA A 262 0.13 5.80 -5.41
CA ALA A 262 -0.43 6.47 -6.59
C ALA A 262 -1.70 7.27 -6.30
N LEU A 263 -2.01 7.53 -5.02
CA LEU A 263 -3.24 8.18 -4.60
C LEU A 263 -2.95 9.56 -4.01
N ASP A 264 -3.87 10.51 -4.23
CA ASP A 264 -3.83 11.78 -3.52
C ASP A 264 -4.03 11.59 -2.00
N GLN A 265 -3.60 12.55 -1.19
CA GLN A 265 -3.53 12.41 0.27
C GLN A 265 -4.88 12.13 0.94
N ILE A 266 -5.97 12.69 0.42
CA ILE A 266 -7.30 12.48 1.00
C ILE A 266 -7.78 11.06 0.72
N VAL A 267 -7.58 10.59 -0.51
CA VAL A 267 -7.91 9.21 -0.89
C VAL A 267 -7.02 8.21 -0.14
N GLN A 268 -5.72 8.53 0.01
CA GLN A 268 -4.76 7.73 0.80
C GLN A 268 -5.25 7.58 2.24
N GLU A 269 -5.63 8.67 2.91
CA GLU A 269 -6.19 8.62 4.27
C GLU A 269 -7.42 7.73 4.36
N GLY A 270 -8.35 7.86 3.39
CA GLY A 270 -9.54 7.02 3.31
C GLY A 270 -9.21 5.54 3.19
N ILE A 271 -8.22 5.18 2.36
CA ILE A 271 -7.76 3.78 2.21
C ILE A 271 -7.08 3.27 3.48
N LEU A 272 -6.24 4.07 4.14
CA LEU A 272 -5.59 3.67 5.40
C LEU A 272 -6.62 3.42 6.51
N LYS A 273 -7.61 4.32 6.67
CA LYS A 273 -8.71 4.14 7.63
C LYS A 273 -9.53 2.88 7.33
N LEU A 274 -9.82 2.64 6.05
CA LEU A 274 -10.51 1.43 5.61
C LEU A 274 -9.71 0.17 5.98
N LEU A 275 -8.41 0.11 5.68
CA LEU A 275 -7.56 -1.04 6.01
C LEU A 275 -7.46 -1.28 7.52
N MET A 276 -7.34 -0.22 8.34
CA MET A 276 -7.33 -0.34 9.80
C MET A 276 -8.66 -0.87 10.35
N ARG A 277 -9.80 -0.40 9.80
CA ARG A 277 -11.12 -0.91 10.16
C ARG A 277 -11.27 -2.39 9.81
N LEU A 278 -10.94 -2.76 8.56
CA LEU A 278 -10.99 -4.14 8.10
C LEU A 278 -10.07 -5.07 8.91
N GLN A 279 -8.88 -4.59 9.30
CA GLN A 279 -7.97 -5.33 10.17
C GLN A 279 -8.65 -5.68 11.50
N LYS A 280 -9.28 -4.70 12.12
CA LYS A 280 -9.96 -4.88 13.41
C LYS A 280 -11.18 -5.78 13.28
N ASP A 281 -12.03 -5.53 12.30
CA ASP A 281 -13.33 -6.19 12.15
C ASP A 281 -13.19 -7.65 11.71
N LEU A 282 -12.18 -7.96 10.90
CA LEU A 282 -11.92 -9.28 10.33
C LEU A 282 -10.69 -9.97 10.94
N ASN A 283 -10.04 -9.37 11.95
CA ASN A 283 -8.81 -9.87 12.58
C ASN A 283 -7.69 -10.19 11.55
N LEU A 284 -7.52 -9.32 10.57
CA LEU A 284 -6.53 -9.49 9.50
C LEU A 284 -5.11 -9.16 9.98
N THR A 285 -4.14 -9.79 9.37
CA THR A 285 -2.72 -9.48 9.56
C THR A 285 -2.17 -8.87 8.27
N TYR A 286 -1.39 -7.79 8.38
CA TYR A 286 -0.82 -7.11 7.22
C TYR A 286 0.71 -7.15 7.22
N LEU A 287 1.28 -7.39 6.04
CA LEU A 287 2.63 -6.94 5.69
C LEU A 287 2.48 -5.73 4.77
N PHE A 288 2.90 -4.57 5.21
CA PHE A 288 2.67 -3.31 4.50
C PHE A 288 3.98 -2.77 3.93
N ILE A 289 4.14 -2.85 2.62
CA ILE A 289 5.32 -2.32 1.93
C ILE A 289 5.03 -0.90 1.51
N THR A 290 5.89 0.04 1.93
CA THR A 290 5.78 1.46 1.56
C THR A 290 7.13 2.16 1.71
N HIS A 291 7.29 3.29 1.03
CA HIS A 291 8.39 4.22 1.23
C HIS A 291 7.95 5.50 1.97
N ASP A 292 6.65 5.65 2.24
CA ASP A 292 6.09 6.81 2.94
C ASP A 292 6.05 6.59 4.46
N ILE A 293 6.91 7.33 5.17
CA ILE A 293 7.04 7.26 6.63
C ILE A 293 5.77 7.72 7.36
N SER A 294 4.99 8.63 6.79
CA SER A 294 3.72 9.05 7.37
C SER A 294 2.71 7.90 7.37
N THR A 295 2.64 7.15 6.29
CA THR A 295 1.85 5.90 6.21
C THR A 295 2.32 4.87 7.24
N VAL A 296 3.63 4.68 7.38
CA VAL A 296 4.19 3.74 8.39
C VAL A 296 3.70 4.10 9.79
N ARG A 297 3.82 5.37 10.19
CA ARG A 297 3.35 5.85 11.50
C ARG A 297 1.85 5.65 11.71
N ALA A 298 1.07 5.82 10.64
CA ALA A 298 -0.38 5.72 10.69
C ALA A 298 -0.89 4.29 10.91
N ILE A 299 -0.25 3.27 10.31
CA ILE A 299 -0.84 1.93 10.21
C ILE A 299 -0.02 0.81 10.88
N SER A 300 1.29 0.98 11.10
CA SER A 300 2.15 -0.13 11.53
C SER A 300 2.27 -0.27 13.04
N ASP A 301 2.45 -1.51 13.48
CA ASP A 301 2.79 -1.88 14.86
C ASP A 301 4.30 -2.13 15.00
N GLN A 302 4.93 -2.59 13.92
CA GLN A 302 6.38 -2.84 13.83
C GLN A 302 6.89 -2.40 12.46
N VAL A 303 8.16 -2.05 12.40
CA VAL A 303 8.83 -1.62 11.18
C VAL A 303 10.05 -2.49 10.94
N VAL A 304 10.24 -2.91 9.71
CA VAL A 304 11.42 -3.61 9.21
C VAL A 304 12.06 -2.74 8.14
N VAL A 305 13.32 -2.43 8.31
CA VAL A 305 14.09 -1.64 7.34
C VAL A 305 14.93 -2.57 6.48
N MET A 306 14.75 -2.48 5.16
CA MET A 306 15.52 -3.24 4.18
C MET A 306 16.47 -2.34 3.40
N ASN A 307 17.69 -2.80 3.21
CA ASN A 307 18.68 -2.17 2.35
C ASN A 307 19.44 -3.23 1.56
N LEU A 308 19.61 -3.05 0.25
CA LEU A 308 20.37 -3.93 -0.66
C LEU A 308 20.08 -5.43 -0.47
N GLY A 309 18.83 -5.79 -0.20
CA GLY A 309 18.38 -7.16 -0.05
C GLY A 309 18.54 -7.77 1.34
N GLU A 310 18.95 -6.99 2.32
CA GLU A 310 19.13 -7.38 3.72
C GLU A 310 18.16 -6.63 4.64
N VAL A 311 17.84 -7.23 5.79
CA VAL A 311 17.16 -6.54 6.90
C VAL A 311 18.24 -5.90 7.76
N VAL A 312 18.17 -4.57 7.91
CA VAL A 312 19.17 -3.80 8.65
C VAL A 312 18.66 -3.33 10.01
N GLU A 313 17.30 -3.27 10.19
CA GLU A 313 16.66 -2.90 11.46
C GLU A 313 15.25 -3.49 11.53
#